data_7bb363811c9ba85cde19c4ed60829893
#
_entry.id   7bb363811c9ba85cde19c4ed60829893
#
_cell.length_a   1.000
_cell.length_b   1.000
_cell.length_c   1.000
_cell.angle_alpha   90.00
_cell.angle_beta   90.00
_cell.angle_gamma   90.00
#
_symmetry.space_group_name_H-M   'P 1'
#
loop_
_entity.id
_entity.type
_entity.pdbx_description
1 polymer ?
#
loop_
_entity_poly.entity_id
_entity_poly.type
_entity_poly.pdbx_seq_one_letter_code
_entity_poly.pdbx_strand_id
1 'polypeptide(L)'
;FWRERDPKQSTAFSFTRFLVPHLMGYEGWALFMDCDMLCRADVKALWDLRDDRYGAMCVQHEHVPGETVKFLGEVQSAYPKKNWSSLMLLNCSRCTKLTPDYVNTASGLELHRFHWLGGDDAIGAVDAGWNHLVDVQPAPTAATLEGGSRVLHWTLGGPWFREQRTMGGLLAAEWFGARDDAMKLW
;
A
#
# COMPACT_ATOMS: atom_id res chain seq x y z
N PHE A 1 -16.23 12.02 -6.91
CA PHE A 1 -14.98 12.45 -6.26
C PHE A 1 -14.50 13.72 -6.94
N TRP A 2 -14.39 14.82 -6.18
CA TRP A 2 -14.15 16.17 -6.70
C TRP A 2 -12.98 16.89 -6.00
N ARG A 3 -12.19 16.16 -5.17
CA ARG A 3 -11.11 16.71 -4.38
C ARG A 3 -10.10 17.45 -5.28
N GLU A 4 -9.81 18.70 -4.96
CA GLU A 4 -8.71 19.43 -5.59
C GLU A 4 -7.35 18.78 -5.26
N ARG A 5 -6.44 18.80 -6.21
CA ARG A 5 -5.09 18.24 -6.01
C ARG A 5 -4.34 19.04 -4.95
N ASP A 6 -3.98 18.38 -3.85
CA ASP A 6 -3.09 18.96 -2.86
C ASP A 6 -1.66 19.05 -3.47
N PRO A 7 -0.98 20.22 -3.41
CA PRO A 7 0.41 20.36 -3.87
C PRO A 7 1.39 19.37 -3.24
N LYS A 8 1.08 18.82 -2.06
CA LYS A 8 1.86 17.79 -1.36
C LYS A 8 1.44 16.35 -1.70
N GLN A 9 0.47 16.18 -2.56
CA GLN A 9 -0.04 14.89 -2.98
C GLN A 9 0.86 14.29 -4.06
N SER A 10 1.43 13.11 -3.81
CA SER A 10 2.36 12.46 -4.74
C SER A 10 1.69 11.99 -6.04
N THR A 11 0.42 11.56 -5.99
CA THR A 11 -0.31 11.05 -7.16
C THR A 11 -1.76 11.51 -7.15
N ALA A 12 -2.39 11.61 -8.34
CA ALA A 12 -3.79 12.02 -8.46
C ALA A 12 -4.78 11.08 -7.73
N PHE A 13 -4.39 9.83 -7.53
CA PHE A 13 -5.22 8.78 -6.90
C PHE A 13 -4.84 8.46 -5.44
N SER A 14 -3.98 9.26 -4.80
CA SER A 14 -3.52 8.99 -3.43
C SER A 14 -4.66 8.84 -2.41
N PHE A 15 -5.80 9.48 -2.65
CA PHE A 15 -6.92 9.49 -1.71
C PHE A 15 -8.09 8.60 -2.12
N THR A 16 -8.18 8.17 -3.38
CA THR A 16 -9.30 7.33 -3.85
C THR A 16 -9.34 5.96 -3.18
N ARG A 17 -8.20 5.47 -2.66
CA ARG A 17 -8.11 4.25 -1.85
C ARG A 17 -9.03 4.26 -0.63
N PHE A 18 -9.31 5.43 -0.07
CA PHE A 18 -10.19 5.59 1.08
C PHE A 18 -11.67 5.57 0.73
N LEU A 19 -12.03 5.52 -0.56
CA LEU A 19 -13.41 5.32 -1.01
C LEU A 19 -13.83 3.84 -1.04
N VAL A 20 -12.91 2.90 -0.85
CA VAL A 20 -13.20 1.47 -0.91
C VAL A 20 -14.35 1.07 0.02
N PRO A 21 -14.41 1.48 1.30
CA PRO A 21 -15.54 1.12 2.16
C PRO A 21 -16.89 1.67 1.66
N HIS A 22 -16.91 2.88 1.08
CA HIS A 22 -18.11 3.44 0.47
C HIS A 22 -18.57 2.63 -0.75
N LEU A 23 -17.63 2.23 -1.63
CA LEU A 23 -17.92 1.41 -2.80
C LEU A 23 -18.44 0.02 -2.43
N MET A 24 -18.02 -0.51 -1.26
CA MET A 24 -18.52 -1.75 -0.67
C MET A 24 -19.86 -1.59 0.06
N GLY A 25 -20.48 -0.40 0.07
CA GLY A 25 -21.69 -0.12 0.84
C GLY A 25 -21.48 -0.21 2.35
N TYR A 26 -20.25 -0.11 2.83
CA TYR A 26 -19.83 -0.29 4.22
C TYR A 26 -20.14 -1.68 4.78
N GLU A 27 -20.07 -2.70 3.94
CA GLU A 27 -20.32 -4.09 4.34
C GLU A 27 -19.11 -4.99 4.05
N GLY A 28 -18.91 -6.00 4.90
CA GLY A 28 -17.88 -7.02 4.74
C GLY A 28 -16.45 -6.47 4.81
N TRP A 29 -15.55 -7.18 4.16
CA TRP A 29 -14.14 -6.85 4.07
C TRP A 29 -13.72 -6.55 2.64
N ALA A 30 -12.71 -5.70 2.49
CA ALA A 30 -12.07 -5.43 1.21
C ALA A 30 -10.54 -5.43 1.35
N LEU A 31 -9.85 -5.84 0.30
CA LEU A 31 -8.40 -5.68 0.16
C LEU A 31 -8.14 -4.54 -0.82
N PHE A 32 -7.39 -3.54 -0.36
CA PHE A 32 -6.80 -2.52 -1.23
C PHE A 32 -5.30 -2.78 -1.37
N MET A 33 -4.78 -2.66 -2.57
CA MET A 33 -3.36 -2.72 -2.88
C MET A 33 -3.00 -1.62 -3.88
N ASP A 34 -1.83 -1.00 -3.74
CA ASP A 34 -1.27 -0.12 -4.76
C ASP A 34 -0.92 -0.92 -6.03
N CYS A 35 -0.93 -0.26 -7.18
CA CYS A 35 -0.72 -0.94 -8.48
C CYS A 35 0.76 -1.23 -8.80
N ASP A 36 1.67 -0.74 -7.97
CA ASP A 36 3.12 -0.95 -8.05
C ASP A 36 3.60 -2.11 -7.18
N MET A 37 2.75 -3.12 -7.02
CA MET A 37 3.00 -4.33 -6.23
C MET A 37 3.03 -5.59 -7.10
N LEU A 38 3.82 -6.58 -6.66
CA LEU A 38 3.87 -7.93 -7.23
C LEU A 38 3.61 -8.96 -6.14
N CYS A 39 2.54 -9.74 -6.28
CA CYS A 39 2.24 -10.86 -5.39
C CYS A 39 3.13 -12.06 -5.74
N ARG A 40 3.84 -12.62 -4.74
CA ARG A 40 4.66 -13.83 -4.81
C ARG A 40 4.02 -15.01 -4.09
N ALA A 41 3.01 -14.73 -3.28
CA ALA A 41 2.25 -15.73 -2.53
C ALA A 41 0.75 -15.61 -2.84
N ASP A 42 0.00 -16.63 -2.49
CA ASP A 42 -1.46 -16.61 -2.63
C ASP A 42 -2.07 -15.54 -1.73
N VAL A 43 -2.75 -14.58 -2.35
CA VAL A 43 -3.46 -13.48 -1.68
C VAL A 43 -4.52 -14.00 -0.72
N LYS A 44 -5.02 -15.23 -0.92
CA LYS A 44 -5.94 -15.87 0.04
C LYS A 44 -5.31 -15.99 1.43
N ALA A 45 -4.01 -16.25 1.53
CA ALA A 45 -3.33 -16.33 2.82
C ALA A 45 -3.31 -14.97 3.56
N LEU A 46 -3.21 -13.85 2.82
CA LEU A 46 -3.40 -12.51 3.39
C LEU A 46 -4.85 -12.29 3.81
N TRP A 47 -5.78 -12.68 2.95
CA TRP A 47 -7.21 -12.53 3.19
C TRP A 47 -7.67 -13.28 4.45
N ASP A 48 -7.11 -14.42 4.75
CA ASP A 48 -7.45 -15.26 5.91
C ASP A 48 -6.92 -14.67 7.24
N LEU A 49 -6.06 -13.64 7.22
CA LEU A 49 -5.59 -12.93 8.41
C LEU A 49 -6.59 -11.93 9.00
N ARG A 50 -7.73 -11.71 8.35
CA ARG A 50 -8.73 -10.74 8.80
C ARG A 50 -9.16 -11.03 10.24
N ASP A 51 -9.28 -9.97 11.01
CA ASP A 51 -9.68 -10.01 12.40
C ASP A 51 -10.70 -8.89 12.68
N ASP A 52 -11.92 -9.27 13.02
CA ASP A 52 -13.04 -8.34 13.22
C ASP A 52 -12.84 -7.35 14.38
N ARG A 53 -11.81 -7.55 15.20
CA ARG A 53 -11.42 -6.57 16.22
C ARG A 53 -10.96 -5.25 15.60
N TYR A 54 -10.43 -5.28 14.38
CA TYR A 54 -9.82 -4.14 13.71
C TYR A 54 -10.74 -3.53 12.64
N GLY A 55 -10.60 -2.24 12.43
CA GLY A 55 -11.24 -1.52 11.31
C GLY A 55 -10.37 -1.53 10.05
N ALA A 56 -9.05 -1.57 10.22
CA ALA A 56 -8.09 -1.79 9.15
C ALA A 56 -6.94 -2.65 9.65
N MET A 57 -6.34 -3.44 8.74
CA MET A 57 -5.10 -4.16 9.03
C MET A 57 -4.10 -3.90 7.91
N CYS A 58 -2.85 -3.65 8.27
CA CYS A 58 -1.77 -3.32 7.33
C CYS A 58 -0.40 -3.70 7.89
N VAL A 59 0.61 -3.71 7.02
CA VAL A 59 2.01 -3.76 7.47
C VAL A 59 2.35 -2.43 8.13
N GLN A 60 2.75 -2.47 9.39
CA GLN A 60 3.11 -1.31 10.18
C GLN A 60 4.61 -1.02 10.01
N HIS A 61 4.97 -0.41 8.88
CA HIS A 61 6.35 -0.02 8.61
C HIS A 61 6.86 0.96 9.65
N GLU A 62 8.02 0.67 10.21
CA GLU A 62 8.76 1.65 10.99
C GLU A 62 9.28 2.76 10.05
N HIS A 63 9.04 4.00 10.45
CA HIS A 63 9.53 5.13 9.68
C HIS A 63 11.00 5.40 10.01
N VAL A 64 11.88 5.16 9.04
CA VAL A 64 13.29 5.59 9.12
C VAL A 64 13.38 7.02 8.55
N PRO A 65 13.70 8.03 9.37
CA PRO A 65 13.91 9.39 8.86
C PRO A 65 15.15 9.42 7.96
N GLY A 66 15.04 9.83 6.73
CA GLY A 66 16.20 9.94 5.82
C GLY A 66 15.88 10.23 4.36
N GLU A 67 14.74 9.83 3.86
CA GLU A 67 14.40 10.02 2.45
C GLU A 67 13.41 11.16 2.25
N THR A 68 13.87 12.22 1.57
CA THR A 68 13.09 13.44 1.34
C THR A 68 12.53 13.58 -0.08
N VAL A 69 12.91 12.71 -1.02
CA VAL A 69 12.53 12.84 -2.43
C VAL A 69 11.96 11.53 -2.96
N LYS A 70 10.81 11.59 -3.63
CA LYS A 70 10.20 10.49 -4.41
C LYS A 70 10.60 10.54 -5.87
N PHE A 71 10.20 9.48 -6.60
CA PHE A 71 10.24 9.42 -8.06
C PHE A 71 9.70 10.72 -8.69
N LEU A 72 10.36 11.21 -9.73
CA LEU A 72 10.10 12.49 -10.39
C LEU A 72 10.42 13.75 -9.56
N GLY A 73 11.21 13.67 -8.48
CA GLY A 73 11.62 14.83 -7.70
C GLY A 73 10.54 15.41 -6.78
N GLU A 74 9.43 14.72 -6.60
CA GLU A 74 8.36 15.13 -5.69
C GLU A 74 8.82 15.09 -4.23
N VAL A 75 8.53 16.15 -3.48
CA VAL A 75 8.90 16.25 -2.07
C VAL A 75 8.13 15.21 -1.25
N GLN A 76 8.86 14.38 -0.53
CA GLN A 76 8.29 13.42 0.38
C GLN A 76 8.35 13.93 1.82
N SER A 77 7.20 14.14 2.45
CA SER A 77 7.15 14.44 3.88
C SER A 77 7.33 13.17 4.71
N ALA A 78 8.23 13.24 5.69
CA ALA A 78 8.32 12.24 6.73
C ALA A 78 7.14 12.38 7.68
N TYR A 79 6.29 11.37 7.80
CA TYR A 79 5.18 11.35 8.75
C TYR A 79 4.97 9.94 9.34
N PRO A 80 4.45 9.82 10.56
CA PRO A 80 4.08 8.54 11.15
C PRO A 80 3.13 7.76 10.24
N LYS A 81 3.24 6.41 10.24
CA LYS A 81 2.42 5.49 9.42
C LYS A 81 2.59 5.65 7.89
N LYS A 82 3.78 6.10 7.47
CA LYS A 82 4.13 6.14 6.04
C LYS A 82 4.08 4.73 5.44
N ASN A 83 3.53 4.61 4.23
CA ASN A 83 3.32 3.37 3.48
C ASN A 83 2.30 2.37 4.10
N TRP A 84 1.73 2.64 5.27
CA TRP A 84 0.74 1.74 5.87
C TRP A 84 -0.51 1.58 4.99
N SER A 85 -0.94 2.64 4.33
CA SER A 85 -2.15 2.66 3.50
C SER A 85 -1.94 2.15 2.06
N SER A 86 -0.75 1.65 1.73
CA SER A 86 -0.47 1.10 0.40
C SER A 86 -1.02 -0.31 0.19
N LEU A 87 -1.16 -1.08 1.28
CA LEU A 87 -1.85 -2.36 1.31
C LEU A 87 -2.69 -2.42 2.59
N MET A 88 -4.00 -2.60 2.45
CA MET A 88 -4.94 -2.58 3.56
C MET A 88 -6.00 -3.66 3.42
N LEU A 89 -6.19 -4.46 4.47
CA LEU A 89 -7.44 -5.18 4.69
C LEU A 89 -8.38 -4.24 5.45
N LEU A 90 -9.52 -3.92 4.87
CA LEU A 90 -10.50 -2.97 5.40
C LEU A 90 -11.76 -3.69 5.85
N ASN A 91 -12.09 -3.62 7.14
CA ASN A 91 -13.40 -4.01 7.67
C ASN A 91 -14.38 -2.86 7.36
N CYS A 92 -15.05 -2.93 6.22
CA CYS A 92 -15.82 -1.81 5.68
C CYS A 92 -16.92 -1.34 6.64
N SER A 93 -17.50 -2.23 7.42
CA SER A 93 -18.54 -1.90 8.40
C SER A 93 -18.04 -1.00 9.54
N ARG A 94 -16.73 -1.02 9.81
CA ARG A 94 -16.07 -0.16 10.82
C ARG A 94 -15.47 1.11 10.23
N CYS A 95 -15.57 1.30 8.92
CA CYS A 95 -14.98 2.42 8.17
C CYS A 95 -16.02 3.46 7.74
N THR A 96 -17.16 3.55 8.42
CA THR A 96 -18.31 4.38 8.02
C THR A 96 -18.02 5.89 7.98
N LYS A 97 -16.96 6.35 8.65
CA LYS A 97 -16.49 7.74 8.56
C LYS A 97 -15.89 8.10 7.19
N LEU A 98 -15.45 7.12 6.41
CA LEU A 98 -14.91 7.30 5.06
C LEU A 98 -16.01 7.54 4.01
N THR A 99 -16.85 8.54 4.26
CA THR A 99 -17.84 9.02 3.27
C THR A 99 -17.13 9.75 2.13
N PRO A 100 -17.73 9.86 0.93
CA PRO A 100 -17.17 10.67 -0.16
C PRO A 100 -16.86 12.11 0.27
N ASP A 101 -17.72 12.75 1.07
CA ASP A 101 -17.51 14.11 1.57
C ASP A 101 -16.29 14.18 2.50
N TYR A 102 -16.15 13.23 3.43
CA TYR A 102 -14.99 13.18 4.31
C TYR A 102 -13.70 12.95 3.51
N VAL A 103 -13.69 12.01 2.56
CA VAL A 103 -12.51 11.74 1.73
C VAL A 103 -12.16 12.92 0.83
N ASN A 104 -13.14 13.71 0.39
CA ASN A 104 -12.90 14.92 -0.39
C ASN A 104 -12.30 16.07 0.43
N THR A 105 -12.62 16.17 1.72
CA THR A 105 -12.31 17.35 2.55
C THR A 105 -11.22 17.13 3.61
N ALA A 106 -11.07 15.91 4.13
CA ALA A 106 -10.05 15.59 5.13
C ALA A 106 -8.63 15.79 4.59
N SER A 107 -7.70 16.22 5.43
CA SER A 107 -6.30 16.35 5.04
C SER A 107 -5.68 15.01 4.66
N GLY A 108 -4.63 15.02 3.81
CA GLY A 108 -3.90 13.80 3.45
C GLY A 108 -3.33 13.09 4.69
N LEU A 109 -2.89 13.84 5.69
CA LEU A 109 -2.38 13.28 6.94
C LEU A 109 -3.48 12.59 7.76
N GLU A 110 -4.68 13.16 7.85
CA GLU A 110 -5.80 12.52 8.53
C GLU A 110 -6.17 11.20 7.89
N LEU A 111 -6.21 11.16 6.55
CA LEU A 111 -6.52 9.95 5.80
C LEU A 111 -5.42 8.89 5.96
N HIS A 112 -4.17 9.20 5.67
CA HIS A 112 -3.06 8.25 5.70
C HIS A 112 -2.61 7.85 7.12
N ARG A 113 -2.94 8.62 8.15
CA ARG A 113 -2.72 8.26 9.56
C ARG A 113 -3.88 7.49 10.19
N PHE A 114 -4.92 7.18 9.43
CA PHE A 114 -6.08 6.42 9.88
C PHE A 114 -6.88 7.11 10.99
N HIS A 115 -6.90 8.47 11.05
CA HIS A 115 -7.66 9.22 12.07
C HIS A 115 -9.18 8.97 11.99
N TRP A 116 -9.63 8.43 10.87
CA TRP A 116 -11.02 8.03 10.66
C TRP A 116 -11.43 6.77 11.44
N LEU A 117 -10.47 6.00 11.98
CA LEU A 117 -10.75 4.85 12.86
C LEU A 117 -10.94 5.23 14.33
N GLY A 118 -10.57 6.46 14.72
CA GLY A 118 -10.75 6.96 16.08
C GLY A 118 -9.60 6.63 17.05
N GLY A 119 -8.77 5.63 16.77
CA GLY A 119 -7.63 5.25 17.60
C GLY A 119 -6.73 4.22 16.92
N ASP A 120 -5.48 4.12 17.38
CA ASP A 120 -4.48 3.22 16.82
C ASP A 120 -4.74 1.75 17.20
N ASP A 121 -5.46 1.50 18.27
CA ASP A 121 -5.95 0.20 18.72
C ASP A 121 -6.94 -0.45 17.73
N ALA A 122 -7.55 0.35 16.85
CA ALA A 122 -8.40 -0.14 15.77
C ALA A 122 -7.60 -0.57 14.52
N ILE A 123 -6.27 -0.46 14.53
CA ILE A 123 -5.40 -0.84 13.40
C ILE A 123 -4.64 -2.12 13.75
N GLY A 124 -4.97 -3.22 13.07
CA GLY A 124 -4.27 -4.49 13.20
C GLY A 124 -2.95 -4.52 12.41
N ALA A 125 -1.95 -5.22 12.96
CA ALA A 125 -0.69 -5.46 12.27
C ALA A 125 -0.78 -6.70 11.37
N VAL A 126 -0.14 -6.61 10.20
CA VAL A 126 0.11 -7.72 9.28
C VAL A 126 1.63 -7.93 9.18
N ASP A 127 2.06 -9.17 9.01
CA ASP A 127 3.48 -9.51 8.86
C ASP A 127 4.16 -8.71 7.73
N ALA A 128 5.39 -8.24 7.98
CA ALA A 128 6.12 -7.35 7.08
C ALA A 128 6.32 -7.90 5.66
N GLY A 129 6.34 -9.22 5.50
CA GLY A 129 6.45 -9.87 4.18
C GLY A 129 5.27 -9.58 3.23
N TRP A 130 4.13 -9.13 3.74
CA TRP A 130 2.99 -8.75 2.91
C TRP A 130 3.08 -7.36 2.28
N ASN A 131 4.13 -6.59 2.56
CA ASN A 131 4.38 -5.31 1.91
C ASN A 131 5.88 -4.98 1.97
N HIS A 132 6.72 -5.76 1.30
CA HIS A 132 8.15 -5.56 1.26
C HIS A 132 8.51 -4.40 0.33
N LEU A 133 9.07 -3.32 0.88
CA LEU A 133 9.45 -2.11 0.15
C LEU A 133 10.80 -2.32 -0.54
N VAL A 134 10.77 -2.66 -1.83
CA VAL A 134 11.95 -3.10 -2.62
C VAL A 134 13.06 -2.06 -2.67
N ASP A 135 12.70 -0.79 -2.69
CA ASP A 135 13.58 0.37 -2.87
C ASP A 135 13.98 1.04 -1.55
N VAL A 136 13.40 0.62 -0.43
CA VAL A 136 13.62 1.20 0.91
C VAL A 136 14.24 0.19 1.87
N GLN A 137 13.80 -1.06 1.81
CA GLN A 137 14.27 -2.13 2.70
C GLN A 137 15.48 -2.84 2.09
N PRO A 138 16.36 -3.43 2.91
CA PRO A 138 17.45 -4.26 2.41
C PRO A 138 16.94 -5.34 1.46
N ALA A 139 17.70 -5.61 0.40
CA ALA A 139 17.37 -6.68 -0.53
C ALA A 139 17.12 -8.00 0.24
N PRO A 140 16.04 -8.72 -0.09
CA PRO A 140 15.75 -9.96 0.60
C PRO A 140 16.90 -10.96 0.42
N THR A 141 17.32 -11.57 1.52
CA THR A 141 18.26 -12.70 1.50
C THR A 141 17.57 -13.94 0.96
N ALA A 142 18.32 -15.00 0.63
CA ALA A 142 17.74 -16.27 0.18
C ALA A 142 16.67 -16.79 1.15
N ALA A 143 16.91 -16.67 2.48
CA ALA A 143 15.93 -17.07 3.50
C ALA A 143 14.66 -16.22 3.51
N THR A 144 14.76 -14.93 3.17
CA THR A 144 13.59 -14.02 3.06
C THR A 144 12.94 -14.09 1.69
N LEU A 145 13.65 -14.57 0.65
CA LEU A 145 13.07 -14.85 -0.67
C LEU A 145 12.13 -16.07 -0.65
N GLU A 146 12.47 -17.11 0.10
CA GLU A 146 11.71 -18.38 0.13
C GLU A 146 10.40 -18.34 0.97
N GLY A 147 10.17 -17.28 1.73
CA GLY A 147 8.93 -17.20 2.55
C GLY A 147 8.71 -15.85 3.22
N GLY A 148 9.71 -14.96 3.21
CA GLY A 148 9.66 -13.68 3.92
C GLY A 148 8.94 -12.57 3.15
N SER A 149 9.21 -12.41 1.85
CA SER A 149 8.61 -11.34 1.03
C SER A 149 7.52 -11.90 0.13
N ARG A 150 6.27 -11.79 0.57
CA ARG A 150 5.08 -12.33 -0.11
C ARG A 150 4.48 -11.35 -1.11
N VAL A 151 4.64 -10.05 -0.86
CA VAL A 151 4.27 -8.98 -1.78
C VAL A 151 5.44 -8.02 -1.87
N LEU A 152 5.92 -7.76 -3.09
CA LEU A 152 6.94 -6.77 -3.39
C LEU A 152 6.27 -5.45 -3.77
N HIS A 153 6.82 -4.33 -3.29
CA HIS A 153 6.27 -3.01 -3.52
C HIS A 153 7.36 -2.00 -3.91
N TRP A 154 7.26 -1.41 -5.09
CA TRP A 154 8.21 -0.41 -5.61
C TRP A 154 7.69 1.01 -5.38
N THR A 155 7.91 1.57 -4.19
CA THR A 155 7.33 2.88 -3.79
C THR A 155 7.95 4.08 -4.48
N LEU A 156 9.18 3.94 -5.01
CA LEU A 156 9.92 5.00 -5.68
C LEU A 156 9.85 4.88 -7.21
N GLY A 157 9.02 3.96 -7.71
CA GLY A 157 8.92 3.60 -9.11
C GLY A 157 9.60 2.27 -9.40
N GLY A 158 9.12 1.52 -10.39
CA GLY A 158 9.53 0.14 -10.61
C GLY A 158 10.10 -0.12 -11.99
N PRO A 159 10.44 -1.40 -12.28
CA PRO A 159 11.17 -1.80 -13.48
C PRO A 159 10.39 -1.57 -14.79
N TRP A 160 9.12 -1.21 -14.74
CA TRP A 160 8.32 -0.78 -15.90
C TRP A 160 8.77 0.58 -16.46
N PHE A 161 9.45 1.41 -15.65
CA PHE A 161 10.06 2.64 -16.14
C PHE A 161 11.44 2.37 -16.74
N ARG A 162 11.75 3.02 -17.87
CA ARG A 162 12.98 2.79 -18.61
C ARG A 162 14.23 3.05 -17.77
N GLU A 163 14.21 4.12 -16.97
CA GLU A 163 15.31 4.58 -16.12
C GLU A 163 15.50 3.69 -14.88
N GLN A 164 14.50 2.88 -14.54
CA GLN A 164 14.50 2.03 -13.33
C GLN A 164 14.44 0.55 -13.65
N ARG A 165 14.76 0.17 -14.88
CA ARG A 165 14.59 -1.19 -15.39
C ARG A 165 15.33 -2.28 -14.61
N THR A 166 16.34 -1.91 -13.85
CA THR A 166 17.13 -2.81 -12.99
C THR A 166 16.91 -2.56 -11.50
N MET A 167 15.97 -1.66 -11.14
CA MET A 167 15.69 -1.35 -9.74
C MET A 167 15.14 -2.58 -9.00
N GLY A 168 15.81 -2.94 -7.90
CA GLY A 168 15.53 -4.16 -7.14
C GLY A 168 16.30 -5.39 -7.64
N GLY A 169 17.21 -5.26 -8.62
CA GLY A 169 18.09 -6.34 -9.07
C GLY A 169 17.31 -7.58 -9.55
N LEU A 170 17.48 -8.72 -8.86
CA LEU A 170 16.78 -9.97 -9.19
C LEU A 170 15.25 -9.85 -9.09
N LEU A 171 14.73 -8.98 -8.21
CA LEU A 171 13.28 -8.76 -8.07
C LEU A 171 12.68 -8.06 -9.30
N ALA A 172 13.47 -7.22 -10.01
CA ALA A 172 13.06 -6.68 -11.29
C ALA A 172 12.87 -7.79 -12.34
N ALA A 173 13.74 -8.80 -12.36
CA ALA A 173 13.59 -9.95 -13.26
C ALA A 173 12.32 -10.76 -12.95
N GLU A 174 11.96 -10.92 -11.67
CA GLU A 174 10.69 -11.56 -11.28
C GLU A 174 9.48 -10.78 -11.81
N TRP A 175 9.52 -9.44 -11.71
CA TRP A 175 8.44 -8.61 -12.24
C TRP A 175 8.28 -8.78 -13.76
N PHE A 176 9.39 -8.77 -14.51
CA PHE A 176 9.34 -9.00 -15.95
C PHE A 176 8.83 -10.41 -16.30
N GLY A 177 9.24 -11.43 -15.54
CA GLY A 177 8.74 -12.80 -15.71
C GLY A 177 7.22 -12.87 -15.50
N ALA A 178 6.72 -12.30 -14.38
CA ALA A 178 5.29 -12.28 -14.08
C ALA A 178 4.47 -11.52 -15.15
N ARG A 179 5.00 -10.39 -15.64
CA ARG A 179 4.40 -9.64 -16.75
C ARG A 179 4.31 -10.49 -18.01
N ASP A 180 5.42 -11.15 -18.39
CA ASP A 180 5.49 -11.93 -19.62
C ASP A 180 4.57 -13.16 -19.54
N ASP A 181 4.41 -13.76 -18.36
CA ASP A 181 3.44 -14.83 -18.14
C ASP A 181 1.99 -14.33 -18.21
N ALA A 182 1.69 -13.19 -17.62
CA ALA A 182 0.37 -12.57 -17.74
C ALA A 182 0.02 -12.25 -19.19
N MET A 183 0.97 -11.73 -19.97
CA MET A 183 0.76 -11.41 -21.39
C MET A 183 0.50 -12.63 -22.28
N LYS A 184 0.86 -13.84 -21.87
CA LYS A 184 0.55 -15.10 -22.58
C LYS A 184 -0.91 -15.53 -22.39
N LEU A 185 -1.60 -14.98 -21.39
CA LEU A 185 -2.99 -15.32 -21.08
C LEU A 185 -4.01 -14.51 -21.89
N TRP A 186 -3.55 -13.51 -22.63
CA TRP A 186 -4.35 -12.60 -23.49
C TRP A 186 -3.94 -12.71 -24.96
#